data_26c29f107e7b48bc87fb432cade7ce76
#
_entry.id   26c29f107e7b48bc87fb432cade7ce76
#
_cell.length_a   1.000
_cell.length_b   1.000
_cell.length_c   1.000
_cell.angle_alpha   90.00
_cell.angle_beta   90.00
_cell.angle_gamma   90.00
#
_symmetry.space_group_name_H-M   'P 1'
#
loop_
_entity.id
_entity.type
_entity.pdbx_description
1 polymer ?
#
loop_
_entity_poly.entity_id
_entity_poly.type
_entity_poly.pdbx_seq_one_letter_code
_entity_poly.pdbx_strand_id
1 'polypeptide(L)'
;MKIRLGYDIAFETPQEVAVVAMLHVHPTRAADLLEPDELETNGGVTRDEYVDSFGNRCTRLVAPAGELQLRGSTLIVDSGKPDATGEGAAEHPVAKLPTETLQFLLASRYCEVDLLSPIAHDLFGGIEPGWPRVQAICGWVNWKVEFGYQFARPTKTALDVYTERRGVCRDFQHLAITFCRAMNIPARYATGYLGDIGVILAPAPMDFSAWFEVYLGDRWWTLDARHNFPRIGRVLMATGRDAADVALTTAFGSANLNKFVVVSDEVAE
;
A
#
# COMPACT_ATOMS: atom_id res chain seq x y z
N MET A 1 8.28 13.24 -16.29
CA MET A 1 8.59 14.02 -15.08
C MET A 1 9.58 13.29 -14.20
N LYS A 2 10.27 13.98 -13.30
CA LYS A 2 11.15 13.36 -12.31
C LYS A 2 10.59 13.58 -10.92
N ILE A 3 10.70 12.57 -10.07
CA ILE A 3 10.21 12.63 -8.69
C ILE A 3 11.37 12.33 -7.75
N ARG A 4 11.64 13.23 -6.78
CA ARG A 4 12.54 12.98 -5.66
C ARG A 4 11.78 12.20 -4.60
N LEU A 5 12.27 11.03 -4.27
CA LEU A 5 11.77 10.18 -3.19
C LEU A 5 12.77 10.18 -2.04
N GLY A 6 12.25 10.10 -0.81
CA GLY A 6 13.14 9.97 0.34
C GLY A 6 12.38 9.70 1.63
N TYR A 7 13.13 9.24 2.62
CA TYR A 7 12.63 9.06 3.99
C TYR A 7 13.75 9.26 5.01
N ASP A 8 13.34 9.65 6.21
CA ASP A 8 14.20 9.71 7.39
C ASP A 8 13.36 9.26 8.60
N ILE A 9 13.61 8.02 9.03
CA ILE A 9 12.85 7.33 10.08
C ILE A 9 13.81 6.97 11.19
N ALA A 10 13.48 7.30 12.45
CA ALA A 10 14.30 6.94 13.59
C ALA A 10 13.48 6.25 14.68
N PHE A 11 14.10 5.24 15.28
CA PHE A 11 13.57 4.47 16.39
C PHE A 11 14.52 4.50 17.57
N GLU A 12 13.97 4.49 18.76
CA GLU A 12 14.70 4.20 19.98
C GLU A 12 14.49 2.73 20.37
N THR A 13 15.57 1.99 20.49
CA THR A 13 15.59 0.57 20.84
C THR A 13 16.27 0.38 22.20
N PRO A 14 15.56 -0.13 23.23
CA PRO A 14 16.15 -0.30 24.57
C PRO A 14 17.21 -1.42 24.62
N GLN A 15 17.22 -2.29 23.64
CA GLN A 15 18.15 -3.41 23.49
C GLN A 15 18.33 -3.75 22.01
N GLU A 16 19.21 -4.67 21.70
CA GLU A 16 19.37 -5.18 20.34
C GLU A 16 18.07 -5.78 19.81
N VAL A 17 17.66 -5.39 18.62
CA VAL A 17 16.40 -5.79 17.99
C VAL A 17 16.61 -6.11 16.51
N ALA A 18 16.15 -7.28 16.06
CA ALA A 18 16.06 -7.58 14.65
C ALA A 18 14.93 -6.76 13.99
N VAL A 19 15.21 -6.18 12.83
CA VAL A 19 14.27 -5.36 12.06
C VAL A 19 14.26 -5.82 10.60
N VAL A 20 13.07 -5.90 10.01
CA VAL A 20 12.85 -6.02 8.57
C VAL A 20 12.24 -4.72 8.08
N ALA A 21 12.82 -4.11 7.05
CA ALA A 21 12.35 -2.88 6.42
C ALA A 21 11.97 -3.14 4.96
N MET A 22 10.81 -2.62 4.53
CA MET A 22 10.33 -2.59 3.14
C MET A 22 10.24 -1.14 2.69
N LEU A 23 11.40 -0.50 2.51
CA LEU A 23 11.52 0.94 2.23
C LEU A 23 12.11 1.24 0.85
N HIS A 24 12.35 0.20 0.07
CA HIS A 24 12.86 0.31 -1.31
C HIS A 24 11.72 0.48 -2.33
N VAL A 25 12.05 1.10 -3.43
CA VAL A 25 11.20 1.09 -4.63
C VAL A 25 11.03 -0.36 -5.11
N HIS A 26 9.82 -0.73 -5.48
CA HIS A 26 9.51 -2.09 -5.94
C HIS A 26 10.33 -2.46 -7.18
N PRO A 27 10.85 -3.70 -7.30
CA PRO A 27 11.69 -4.12 -8.43
C PRO A 27 11.09 -3.89 -9.81
N THR A 28 9.77 -3.86 -9.95
CA THR A 28 9.10 -3.55 -11.23
C THR A 28 9.34 -2.12 -11.72
N ARG A 29 9.79 -1.22 -10.83
CA ARG A 29 10.13 0.17 -11.14
C ARG A 29 11.64 0.43 -11.16
N ALA A 30 12.46 -0.62 -11.05
CA ALA A 30 13.93 -0.48 -11.00
C ALA A 30 14.52 0.19 -12.25
N ALA A 31 13.93 -0.05 -13.42
CA ALA A 31 14.37 0.57 -14.69
C ALA A 31 14.10 2.08 -14.76
N ASP A 32 13.22 2.60 -13.92
CA ASP A 32 12.86 4.01 -13.86
C ASP A 32 13.76 4.82 -12.91
N LEU A 33 14.60 4.16 -12.10
CA LEU A 33 15.50 4.82 -11.17
C LEU A 33 16.64 5.54 -11.90
N LEU A 34 16.85 6.80 -11.57
CA LEU A 34 17.96 7.63 -12.06
C LEU A 34 19.15 7.69 -11.09
N GLU A 35 18.89 7.39 -9.82
CA GLU A 35 19.88 7.32 -8.76
C GLU A 35 19.73 5.99 -8.01
N PRO A 36 20.77 5.49 -7.33
CA PRO A 36 20.66 4.29 -6.51
C PRO A 36 19.56 4.43 -5.44
N ASP A 37 18.79 3.36 -5.24
CA ASP A 37 17.82 3.26 -4.16
C ASP A 37 18.43 2.44 -3.02
N GLU A 38 19.15 3.12 -2.14
CA GLU A 38 19.87 2.53 -1.03
C GLU A 38 19.27 2.93 0.31
N LEU A 39 19.19 1.95 1.22
CA LEU A 39 18.82 2.19 2.61
C LEU A 39 20.11 2.43 3.42
N GLU A 40 20.26 3.59 3.98
CA GLU A 40 21.38 3.96 4.85
C GLU A 40 20.98 3.82 6.32
N THR A 41 21.94 3.45 7.17
CA THR A 41 21.78 3.37 8.63
C THR A 41 22.86 4.16 9.34
N ASN A 42 22.57 4.67 10.54
CA ASN A 42 23.59 5.17 11.45
C ASN A 42 24.42 3.99 12.01
N GLY A 43 25.67 4.26 12.42
CA GLY A 43 26.49 3.32 13.20
C GLY A 43 27.01 2.10 12.47
N GLY A 44 26.97 2.03 11.12
CA GLY A 44 27.53 0.91 10.35
C GLY A 44 26.83 -0.44 10.57
N VAL A 45 25.53 -0.42 10.80
CA VAL A 45 24.68 -1.61 10.99
C VAL A 45 24.76 -2.51 9.77
N THR A 46 25.07 -3.79 9.95
CA THR A 46 25.09 -4.78 8.87
C THR A 46 23.67 -5.02 8.33
N ARG A 47 23.53 -4.97 7.02
CA ARG A 47 22.28 -5.16 6.30
C ARG A 47 22.38 -6.36 5.38
N ASP A 48 21.26 -7.07 5.25
CA ASP A 48 21.08 -8.19 4.32
C ASP A 48 19.79 -7.96 3.53
N GLU A 49 19.91 -7.89 2.21
CA GLU A 49 18.78 -7.65 1.31
C GLU A 49 18.30 -8.96 0.70
N TYR A 50 17.00 -9.09 0.57
CA TYR A 50 16.35 -10.23 -0.05
C TYR A 50 15.05 -9.80 -0.75
N VAL A 51 14.50 -10.70 -1.56
CA VAL A 51 13.17 -10.54 -2.16
C VAL A 51 12.23 -11.52 -1.50
N ASP A 52 11.07 -11.03 -1.05
CA ASP A 52 10.05 -11.86 -0.41
C ASP A 52 9.20 -12.64 -1.43
N SER A 53 8.22 -13.41 -0.95
CA SER A 53 7.33 -14.22 -1.78
C SER A 53 6.36 -13.42 -2.64
N PHE A 54 6.21 -12.12 -2.37
CA PHE A 54 5.38 -11.20 -3.17
C PHE A 54 6.21 -10.41 -4.19
N GLY A 55 7.54 -10.58 -4.20
CA GLY A 55 8.45 -9.86 -5.07
C GLY A 55 8.93 -8.52 -4.52
N ASN A 56 8.68 -8.22 -3.25
CA ASN A 56 9.10 -7.00 -2.60
C ASN A 56 10.59 -7.05 -2.20
N ARG A 57 11.32 -5.95 -2.37
CA ARG A 57 12.70 -5.81 -1.89
C ARG A 57 12.69 -5.46 -0.40
N CYS A 58 13.29 -6.32 0.40
CA CYS A 58 13.32 -6.23 1.85
C CYS A 58 14.76 -6.11 2.34
N THR A 59 14.95 -5.33 3.41
CA THR A 59 16.24 -5.24 4.13
C THR A 59 16.06 -5.79 5.54
N ARG A 60 16.86 -6.80 5.89
CA ARG A 60 17.00 -7.30 7.26
C ARG A 60 18.23 -6.69 7.91
N LEU A 61 18.09 -6.24 9.13
CA LEU A 61 19.18 -5.68 9.94
C LEU A 61 18.98 -5.98 11.42
N VAL A 62 20.05 -5.79 12.20
CA VAL A 62 19.99 -5.88 13.66
C VAL A 62 20.34 -4.49 14.23
N ALA A 63 19.33 -3.82 14.77
CA ALA A 63 19.48 -2.54 15.43
C ALA A 63 20.20 -2.73 16.77
N PRO A 64 21.25 -1.97 17.07
CA PRO A 64 21.85 -1.96 18.41
C PRO A 64 20.91 -1.30 19.42
N ALA A 65 21.20 -1.41 20.70
CA ALA A 65 20.56 -0.56 21.71
C ALA A 65 20.89 0.92 21.47
N GLY A 66 19.89 1.80 21.61
CA GLY A 66 19.97 3.22 21.33
C GLY A 66 19.20 3.62 20.07
N GLU A 67 19.66 4.60 19.34
CA GLU A 67 18.98 5.11 18.15
C GLU A 67 19.34 4.29 16.90
N LEU A 68 18.32 3.75 16.24
CA LEU A 68 18.39 3.26 14.86
C LEU A 68 17.80 4.33 13.94
N GLN A 69 18.59 4.83 12.99
CA GLN A 69 18.12 5.71 11.94
C GLN A 69 18.16 5.00 10.57
N LEU A 70 17.05 5.06 9.84
CA LEU A 70 16.90 4.56 8.47
C LEU A 70 16.68 5.74 7.54
N ARG A 71 17.54 5.90 6.54
CA ARG A 71 17.45 6.96 5.53
C ARG A 71 17.53 6.38 4.14
N GLY A 72 16.84 7.03 3.22
CA GLY A 72 16.98 6.77 1.80
C GLY A 72 16.63 8.01 1.01
N SER A 73 17.27 8.16 -0.14
CA SER A 73 16.94 9.19 -1.12
C SER A 73 17.26 8.66 -2.51
N THR A 74 16.32 8.81 -3.45
CA THR A 74 16.54 8.44 -4.84
C THR A 74 15.76 9.36 -5.77
N LEU A 75 16.09 9.37 -7.05
CA LEU A 75 15.37 10.07 -8.10
C LEU A 75 14.83 9.06 -9.10
N ILE A 76 13.53 9.18 -9.41
CA ILE A 76 12.86 8.28 -10.35
C ILE A 76 12.18 9.04 -11.49
N VAL A 77 12.14 8.41 -12.66
CA VAL A 77 11.31 8.88 -13.79
C VAL A 77 9.90 8.35 -13.62
N ASP A 78 8.93 9.22 -13.82
CA ASP A 78 7.51 8.87 -13.88
C ASP A 78 6.90 9.38 -15.19
N SER A 79 5.82 8.74 -15.63
CA SER A 79 5.12 9.10 -16.87
C SER A 79 4.49 10.49 -16.82
N GLY A 80 4.23 11.01 -15.64
CA GLY A 80 3.45 12.23 -15.40
C GLY A 80 1.97 12.11 -15.77
N LYS A 81 1.50 10.89 -16.02
CA LYS A 81 0.09 10.63 -16.36
C LYS A 81 -0.65 10.11 -15.15
N PRO A 82 -1.97 10.40 -15.04
CA PRO A 82 -2.81 9.77 -14.02
C PRO A 82 -2.82 8.25 -14.12
N ASP A 83 -3.14 7.59 -13.00
CA ASP A 83 -3.39 6.15 -12.96
C ASP A 83 -4.32 5.73 -14.09
N ALA A 84 -3.99 4.63 -14.77
CA ALA A 84 -4.82 4.12 -15.86
C ALA A 84 -6.16 3.58 -15.35
N THR A 85 -7.24 3.83 -16.08
CA THR A 85 -8.57 3.28 -15.80
C THR A 85 -8.81 1.99 -16.60
N GLY A 86 -9.54 1.06 -16.00
CA GLY A 86 -9.87 -0.23 -16.60
C GLY A 86 -11.27 -0.29 -17.22
N GLU A 87 -11.71 0.78 -17.87
CA GLU A 87 -13.01 0.79 -18.55
C GLU A 87 -13.15 -0.38 -19.53
N GLY A 88 -14.22 -1.19 -19.37
CA GLY A 88 -14.42 -2.40 -20.15
C GLY A 88 -13.63 -3.62 -19.66
N ALA A 89 -12.80 -3.53 -18.63
CA ALA A 89 -12.10 -4.69 -18.08
C ALA A 89 -13.09 -5.63 -17.38
N ALA A 90 -13.10 -6.89 -17.81
CA ALA A 90 -14.04 -7.92 -17.35
C ALA A 90 -13.49 -8.70 -16.15
N GLU A 91 -14.39 -9.18 -15.30
CA GLU A 91 -14.08 -10.21 -14.30
C GLU A 91 -13.85 -11.56 -14.97
N HIS A 92 -12.93 -12.35 -14.43
CA HIS A 92 -12.73 -13.73 -14.82
C HIS A 92 -13.43 -14.69 -13.86
N PRO A 93 -14.06 -15.76 -14.36
CA PRO A 93 -14.43 -16.88 -13.50
C PRO A 93 -13.21 -17.39 -12.73
N VAL A 94 -13.37 -17.71 -11.44
CA VAL A 94 -12.26 -18.15 -10.58
C VAL A 94 -11.45 -19.29 -11.19
N ALA A 95 -12.14 -20.24 -11.87
CA ALA A 95 -11.50 -21.38 -12.53
C ALA A 95 -10.57 -21.01 -13.71
N LYS A 96 -10.62 -19.75 -14.18
CA LYS A 96 -9.79 -19.25 -15.30
C LYS A 96 -8.74 -18.24 -14.85
N LEU A 97 -8.71 -17.90 -13.57
CA LEU A 97 -7.72 -16.97 -13.03
C LEU A 97 -6.31 -17.58 -13.04
N PRO A 98 -5.27 -16.79 -13.32
CA PRO A 98 -3.89 -17.21 -13.13
C PRO A 98 -3.64 -17.64 -11.68
N THR A 99 -2.88 -18.72 -11.48
CA THR A 99 -2.66 -19.33 -10.17
C THR A 99 -2.05 -18.38 -9.14
N GLU A 100 -1.17 -17.49 -9.58
CA GLU A 100 -0.53 -16.46 -8.76
C GLU A 100 -1.52 -15.41 -8.21
N THR A 101 -2.71 -15.27 -8.81
CA THR A 101 -3.75 -14.34 -8.34
C THR A 101 -4.66 -14.95 -7.27
N LEU A 102 -4.71 -16.29 -7.15
CA LEU A 102 -5.68 -16.97 -6.29
C LEU A 102 -5.50 -16.65 -4.80
N GLN A 103 -4.26 -16.43 -4.34
CA GLN A 103 -3.99 -16.02 -2.98
C GLN A 103 -4.65 -14.68 -2.60
N PHE A 104 -4.94 -13.84 -3.60
CA PHE A 104 -5.58 -12.53 -3.44
C PHE A 104 -7.11 -12.58 -3.51
N LEU A 105 -7.70 -13.77 -3.46
CA LEU A 105 -9.13 -14.01 -3.21
C LEU A 105 -9.41 -14.37 -1.74
N LEU A 106 -8.37 -14.79 -1.00
CA LEU A 106 -8.52 -15.36 0.33
C LEU A 106 -8.55 -14.28 1.41
N ALA A 107 -9.17 -14.60 2.54
CA ALA A 107 -9.08 -13.79 3.74
C ALA A 107 -7.61 -13.64 4.20
N SER A 108 -7.31 -12.53 4.86
CA SER A 108 -5.98 -12.25 5.41
C SER A 108 -6.12 -11.50 6.74
N ARG A 109 -5.00 -11.11 7.38
CA ARG A 109 -5.02 -10.57 8.75
C ARG A 109 -6.02 -9.43 8.97
N TYR A 110 -6.15 -8.53 7.97
CA TYR A 110 -7.02 -7.36 8.07
C TYR A 110 -8.24 -7.42 7.15
N CYS A 111 -8.30 -8.41 6.26
CA CYS A 111 -9.35 -8.55 5.26
C CYS A 111 -10.18 -9.82 5.55
N GLU A 112 -11.24 -9.65 6.35
CA GLU A 112 -12.12 -10.74 6.83
C GLU A 112 -13.22 -10.99 5.80
N VAL A 113 -12.85 -11.62 4.70
CA VAL A 113 -13.72 -11.87 3.54
C VAL A 113 -14.96 -12.68 3.91
N ASP A 114 -14.80 -13.69 4.76
CA ASP A 114 -15.85 -14.57 5.24
C ASP A 114 -16.93 -13.82 6.04
N LEU A 115 -16.54 -12.84 6.86
CA LEU A 115 -17.47 -12.05 7.68
C LEU A 115 -18.23 -11.00 6.87
N LEU A 116 -17.61 -10.45 5.81
CA LEU A 116 -18.21 -9.40 5.00
C LEU A 116 -18.85 -9.88 3.70
N SER A 117 -18.70 -11.16 3.32
CA SER A 117 -19.27 -11.71 2.08
C SER A 117 -20.79 -11.50 1.93
N PRO A 118 -21.65 -11.78 2.92
CA PRO A 118 -23.09 -11.54 2.76
C PRO A 118 -23.39 -10.06 2.49
N ILE A 119 -22.69 -9.17 3.18
CA ILE A 119 -22.84 -7.71 3.02
C ILE A 119 -22.37 -7.26 1.64
N ALA A 120 -21.24 -7.78 1.15
CA ALA A 120 -20.72 -7.45 -0.17
C ALA A 120 -21.71 -7.88 -1.27
N HIS A 121 -22.29 -9.07 -1.15
CA HIS A 121 -23.29 -9.55 -2.10
C HIS A 121 -24.58 -8.71 -2.09
N ASP A 122 -25.05 -8.30 -0.92
CA ASP A 122 -26.23 -7.42 -0.81
C ASP A 122 -25.96 -6.03 -1.42
N LEU A 123 -24.76 -5.47 -1.25
CA LEU A 123 -24.43 -4.14 -1.74
C LEU A 123 -24.06 -4.12 -3.24
N PHE A 124 -23.34 -5.12 -3.72
CA PHE A 124 -22.69 -5.08 -5.03
C PHE A 124 -23.06 -6.22 -5.97
N GLY A 125 -23.82 -7.23 -5.51
CA GLY A 125 -24.20 -8.40 -6.31
C GLY A 125 -25.03 -8.08 -7.54
N GLY A 126 -25.86 -7.03 -7.48
CA GLY A 126 -26.68 -6.55 -8.59
C GLY A 126 -25.97 -5.61 -9.57
N ILE A 127 -24.71 -5.24 -9.31
CA ILE A 127 -23.95 -4.33 -10.18
C ILE A 127 -23.26 -5.13 -11.29
N GLU A 128 -23.16 -4.54 -12.49
CA GLU A 128 -22.48 -5.12 -13.63
C GLU A 128 -21.06 -5.59 -13.24
N PRO A 129 -20.70 -6.86 -13.54
CA PRO A 129 -19.38 -7.41 -13.26
C PRO A 129 -18.25 -6.64 -13.95
N GLY A 130 -17.03 -6.70 -13.35
CA GLY A 130 -15.84 -6.06 -13.88
C GLY A 130 -15.61 -4.67 -13.32
N TRP A 131 -15.11 -3.79 -14.14
CA TRP A 131 -14.73 -2.43 -13.73
C TRP A 131 -15.88 -1.64 -13.05
N PRO A 132 -17.13 -1.68 -13.54
CA PRO A 132 -18.24 -0.97 -12.88
C PRO A 132 -18.46 -1.40 -11.43
N ARG A 133 -18.36 -2.71 -11.13
CA ARG A 133 -18.50 -3.23 -9.77
C ARG A 133 -17.38 -2.75 -8.87
N VAL A 134 -16.15 -2.78 -9.33
CA VAL A 134 -15.00 -2.30 -8.55
C VAL A 134 -15.08 -0.80 -8.29
N GLN A 135 -15.48 0.00 -9.28
CA GLN A 135 -15.73 1.43 -9.08
C GLN A 135 -16.85 1.68 -8.06
N ALA A 136 -17.91 0.90 -8.09
CA ALA A 136 -18.99 1.02 -7.11
C ALA A 136 -18.52 0.68 -5.68
N ILE A 137 -17.67 -0.35 -5.53
CA ILE A 137 -17.03 -0.69 -4.25
C ILE A 137 -16.17 0.49 -3.77
N CYS A 138 -15.30 1.02 -4.63
CA CYS A 138 -14.42 2.14 -4.32
C CYS A 138 -15.23 3.39 -3.90
N GLY A 139 -16.24 3.74 -4.68
CA GLY A 139 -17.13 4.87 -4.42
C GLY A 139 -17.92 4.71 -3.12
N TRP A 140 -18.41 3.50 -2.84
CA TRP A 140 -19.12 3.22 -1.59
C TRP A 140 -18.23 3.37 -0.36
N VAL A 141 -17.01 2.83 -0.41
CA VAL A 141 -16.04 2.97 0.68
C VAL A 141 -15.66 4.43 0.89
N ASN A 142 -15.35 5.16 -0.19
CA ASN A 142 -15.03 6.58 -0.16
C ASN A 142 -16.14 7.41 0.51
N TRP A 143 -17.39 7.16 0.13
CA TRP A 143 -18.54 7.91 0.66
C TRP A 143 -18.89 7.55 2.11
N LYS A 144 -18.68 6.27 2.51
CA LYS A 144 -19.15 5.77 3.82
C LYS A 144 -18.13 5.87 4.93
N VAL A 145 -16.87 6.05 4.62
CA VAL A 145 -15.78 6.04 5.60
C VAL A 145 -15.20 7.45 5.76
N GLU A 146 -15.18 7.95 6.98
CA GLU A 146 -14.53 9.20 7.34
C GLU A 146 -13.03 9.00 7.51
N PHE A 147 -12.23 9.87 6.85
CA PHE A 147 -10.78 9.84 6.98
C PHE A 147 -10.30 10.71 8.15
N GLY A 148 -9.35 10.18 8.97
CA GLY A 148 -8.66 10.97 9.98
C GLY A 148 -7.56 10.17 10.70
N TYR A 149 -6.40 10.78 10.88
CA TYR A 149 -5.27 10.14 11.56
C TYR A 149 -5.56 9.77 13.02
N GLN A 150 -6.47 10.50 13.68
CA GLN A 150 -6.94 10.19 15.03
C GLN A 150 -7.68 8.85 15.13
N PHE A 151 -8.10 8.27 14.02
CA PHE A 151 -8.79 6.98 13.96
C PHE A 151 -7.84 5.81 13.73
N ALA A 152 -6.53 6.08 13.60
CA ALA A 152 -5.53 5.06 13.39
C ALA A 152 -5.43 4.12 14.60
N ARG A 153 -5.47 2.81 14.35
CA ARG A 153 -5.08 1.80 15.33
C ARG A 153 -4.52 0.55 14.61
N PRO A 154 -3.43 -0.04 15.12
CA PRO A 154 -2.73 -1.13 14.44
C PRO A 154 -3.59 -2.39 14.23
N THR A 155 -4.60 -2.59 15.07
CA THR A 155 -5.45 -3.80 15.06
C THR A 155 -6.70 -3.68 14.19
N LYS A 156 -7.00 -2.48 13.64
CA LYS A 156 -8.24 -2.22 12.90
C LYS A 156 -8.34 -3.08 11.64
N THR A 157 -9.41 -3.86 11.54
CA THR A 157 -9.72 -4.76 10.44
C THR A 157 -10.77 -4.17 9.49
N ALA A 158 -11.03 -4.82 8.36
CA ALA A 158 -12.08 -4.40 7.43
C ALA A 158 -13.47 -4.42 8.07
N LEU A 159 -13.77 -5.38 8.94
CA LEU A 159 -15.02 -5.42 9.69
C LEU A 159 -15.15 -4.25 10.66
N ASP A 160 -14.06 -3.88 11.35
CA ASP A 160 -14.03 -2.70 12.21
C ASP A 160 -14.33 -1.43 11.39
N VAL A 161 -13.68 -1.27 10.22
CA VAL A 161 -13.90 -0.11 9.34
C VAL A 161 -15.35 -0.08 8.84
N TYR A 162 -15.88 -1.21 8.43
CA TYR A 162 -17.29 -1.31 8.03
C TYR A 162 -18.24 -0.89 9.14
N THR A 163 -17.95 -1.27 10.38
CA THR A 163 -18.81 -0.97 11.55
C THR A 163 -18.65 0.47 12.02
N GLU A 164 -17.40 0.94 12.14
CA GLU A 164 -17.08 2.25 12.73
C GLU A 164 -17.21 3.41 11.72
N ARG A 165 -17.15 3.14 10.41
CA ARG A 165 -17.22 4.12 9.32
C ARG A 165 -16.15 5.19 9.38
N ARG A 166 -14.96 4.87 9.88
CA ARG A 166 -13.82 5.81 10.00
C ARG A 166 -12.49 5.08 10.01
N GLY A 167 -11.44 5.72 9.48
CA GLY A 167 -10.11 5.13 9.42
C GLY A 167 -9.07 6.00 8.75
N VAL A 168 -7.90 5.40 8.50
CA VAL A 168 -6.79 5.99 7.73
C VAL A 168 -6.68 5.35 6.34
N CYS A 169 -5.77 5.83 5.49
CA CYS A 169 -5.61 5.32 4.11
C CYS A 169 -5.61 3.78 4.03
N ARG A 170 -4.84 3.10 4.89
CA ARG A 170 -4.78 1.64 5.00
C ARG A 170 -6.16 1.01 5.18
N ASP A 171 -6.98 1.59 6.04
CA ASP A 171 -8.26 1.05 6.47
C ASP A 171 -9.28 1.09 5.33
N PHE A 172 -9.28 2.15 4.51
CA PHE A 172 -10.09 2.25 3.29
C PHE A 172 -9.76 1.12 2.32
N GLN A 173 -8.46 0.87 2.10
CA GLN A 173 -8.04 -0.17 1.16
C GLN A 173 -8.40 -1.56 1.67
N HIS A 174 -8.23 -1.86 2.96
CA HIS A 174 -8.64 -3.15 3.52
C HIS A 174 -10.11 -3.44 3.31
N LEU A 175 -10.99 -2.46 3.52
CA LEU A 175 -12.42 -2.64 3.30
C LEU A 175 -12.74 -2.85 1.81
N ALA A 176 -12.15 -2.06 0.91
CA ALA A 176 -12.32 -2.21 -0.54
C ALA A 176 -11.81 -3.56 -1.05
N ILE A 177 -10.62 -3.99 -0.62
CA ILE A 177 -10.03 -5.30 -0.92
C ILE A 177 -10.96 -6.42 -0.45
N THR A 178 -11.47 -6.33 0.76
CA THR A 178 -12.37 -7.35 1.34
C THR A 178 -13.64 -7.49 0.50
N PHE A 179 -14.25 -6.40 0.10
CA PHE A 179 -15.43 -6.43 -0.77
C PHE A 179 -15.12 -6.97 -2.18
N CYS A 180 -13.99 -6.59 -2.77
CA CYS A 180 -13.56 -7.15 -4.06
C CYS A 180 -13.39 -8.67 -3.97
N ARG A 181 -12.68 -9.17 -2.97
CA ARG A 181 -12.47 -10.60 -2.75
C ARG A 181 -13.77 -11.35 -2.48
N ALA A 182 -14.68 -10.78 -1.70
CA ALA A 182 -16.00 -11.34 -1.45
C ALA A 182 -16.82 -11.48 -2.75
N MET A 183 -16.55 -10.64 -3.76
CA MET A 183 -17.14 -10.73 -5.10
C MET A 183 -16.31 -11.57 -6.08
N ASN A 184 -15.33 -12.36 -5.58
CA ASN A 184 -14.42 -13.20 -6.36
C ASN A 184 -13.48 -12.42 -7.32
N ILE A 185 -13.21 -11.16 -7.03
CA ILE A 185 -12.24 -10.34 -7.75
C ILE A 185 -10.92 -10.37 -6.99
N PRO A 186 -9.81 -10.89 -7.57
CA PRO A 186 -8.52 -10.83 -6.91
C PRO A 186 -8.14 -9.39 -6.65
N ALA A 187 -7.81 -9.08 -5.37
CA ALA A 187 -7.43 -7.76 -4.95
C ALA A 187 -6.24 -7.83 -3.99
N ARG A 188 -5.20 -7.00 -4.23
CA ARG A 188 -4.00 -6.94 -3.41
C ARG A 188 -3.76 -5.54 -2.86
N TYR A 189 -3.21 -5.49 -1.69
CA TYR A 189 -2.80 -4.26 -1.04
C TYR A 189 -1.47 -3.78 -1.65
N ALA A 190 -1.33 -2.48 -1.77
CA ALA A 190 -0.12 -1.83 -2.24
C ALA A 190 0.23 -0.63 -1.35
N THR A 191 1.51 -0.41 -1.14
CA THR A 191 2.03 0.76 -0.42
C THR A 191 3.20 1.39 -1.17
N GLY A 192 3.41 2.69 -0.96
CA GLY A 192 4.51 3.41 -1.57
C GLY A 192 4.38 4.91 -1.44
N TYR A 193 5.08 5.62 -2.29
CA TYR A 193 5.03 7.07 -2.34
C TYR A 193 3.86 7.55 -3.18
N LEU A 194 3.22 8.61 -2.72
CA LEU A 194 2.18 9.34 -3.45
C LEU A 194 2.23 10.82 -3.03
N GLY A 195 2.99 11.61 -3.75
CA GLY A 195 3.11 13.06 -3.54
C GLY A 195 1.85 13.83 -3.95
N ASP A 196 1.78 15.08 -3.54
CA ASP A 196 0.70 16.01 -3.91
C ASP A 196 0.92 16.59 -5.33
N ILE A 197 1.22 15.71 -6.30
CA ILE A 197 1.47 16.09 -7.69
C ILE A 197 0.15 16.21 -8.43
N GLY A 198 -0.07 17.36 -9.04
CA GLY A 198 -1.29 17.65 -9.81
C GLY A 198 -2.56 17.81 -8.96
N VAL A 199 -2.44 17.96 -7.64
CA VAL A 199 -3.54 18.19 -6.70
C VAL A 199 -3.21 19.35 -5.75
N ILE A 200 -4.21 19.79 -4.99
CA ILE A 200 -4.00 20.81 -3.95
C ILE A 200 -3.15 20.19 -2.83
N LEU A 201 -2.11 20.90 -2.40
CA LEU A 201 -1.24 20.46 -1.30
C LEU A 201 -2.06 20.19 -0.03
N ALA A 202 -1.87 19.01 0.54
CA ALA A 202 -2.45 18.68 1.82
C ALA A 202 -1.72 19.43 2.94
N PRO A 203 -2.42 19.94 3.95
CA PRO A 203 -1.79 20.63 5.08
C PRO A 203 -1.05 19.68 6.03
N ALA A 204 -1.27 18.38 5.91
CA ALA A 204 -0.61 17.35 6.71
C ALA A 204 0.81 17.07 6.20
N PRO A 205 1.75 16.66 7.07
CA PRO A 205 3.04 16.18 6.63
C PRO A 205 2.90 15.02 5.64
N MET A 206 3.85 14.94 4.68
CA MET A 206 3.92 13.83 3.74
C MET A 206 4.10 12.50 4.49
N ASP A 207 3.40 11.47 4.02
CA ASP A 207 3.44 10.10 4.54
C ASP A 207 3.49 9.12 3.37
N PHE A 208 3.91 7.89 3.63
CA PHE A 208 3.67 6.80 2.69
C PHE A 208 2.17 6.58 2.54
N SER A 209 1.78 6.22 1.35
CA SER A 209 0.37 6.04 1.00
C SER A 209 0.03 4.57 0.79
N ALA A 210 -1.25 4.27 0.94
CA ALA A 210 -1.80 2.96 0.65
C ALA A 210 -2.84 3.08 -0.45
N TRP A 211 -2.84 2.09 -1.35
CA TRP A 211 -3.87 1.88 -2.35
C TRP A 211 -4.10 0.38 -2.54
N PHE A 212 -4.88 -0.01 -3.49
CA PHE A 212 -5.04 -1.42 -3.83
C PHE A 212 -5.05 -1.64 -5.33
N GLU A 213 -4.83 -2.88 -5.72
CA GLU A 213 -4.89 -3.27 -7.11
C GLU A 213 -5.86 -4.45 -7.26
N VAL A 214 -6.60 -4.47 -8.38
CA VAL A 214 -7.51 -5.55 -8.75
C VAL A 214 -7.09 -6.19 -10.05
N TYR A 215 -7.31 -7.50 -10.18
CA TYR A 215 -7.02 -8.24 -11.40
C TYR A 215 -8.28 -8.38 -12.25
N LEU A 216 -8.33 -7.66 -13.37
CA LEU A 216 -9.42 -7.67 -14.34
C LEU A 216 -8.82 -7.63 -15.76
N GLY A 217 -9.40 -8.35 -16.72
CA GLY A 217 -8.97 -8.30 -18.10
C GLY A 217 -7.47 -8.59 -18.29
N ASP A 218 -6.97 -9.63 -17.63
CA ASP A 218 -5.60 -10.15 -17.71
C ASP A 218 -4.48 -9.21 -17.19
N ARG A 219 -4.82 -8.22 -16.35
CA ARG A 219 -3.83 -7.35 -15.69
C ARG A 219 -4.29 -6.80 -14.36
N TRP A 220 -3.33 -6.30 -13.58
CA TRP A 220 -3.59 -5.52 -12.38
C TRP A 220 -3.91 -4.06 -12.71
N TRP A 221 -4.94 -3.51 -12.04
CA TRP A 221 -5.37 -2.12 -12.14
C TRP A 221 -5.31 -1.46 -10.78
N THR A 222 -4.71 -0.27 -10.73
CA THR A 222 -4.59 0.54 -9.51
C THR A 222 -5.88 1.28 -9.21
N LEU A 223 -6.35 1.18 -7.95
CA LEU A 223 -7.48 1.94 -7.41
C LEU A 223 -7.15 2.45 -6.01
N ASP A 224 -7.86 3.49 -5.60
CA ASP A 224 -7.66 4.11 -4.30
C ASP A 224 -9.00 4.53 -3.69
N ALA A 225 -9.49 3.75 -2.73
CA ALA A 225 -10.78 3.98 -2.11
C ALA A 225 -10.82 5.25 -1.23
N ARG A 226 -9.66 5.79 -0.80
CA ARG A 226 -9.57 7.03 -0.05
C ARG A 226 -9.75 8.26 -0.94
N HIS A 227 -9.02 8.33 -2.04
CA HIS A 227 -9.07 9.48 -2.94
C HIS A 227 -10.19 9.33 -3.98
N ASN A 228 -10.42 8.12 -4.45
CA ASN A 228 -11.45 7.74 -5.43
C ASN A 228 -11.35 8.48 -6.77
N PHE A 229 -10.14 8.84 -7.17
CA PHE A 229 -9.81 9.37 -8.50
C PHE A 229 -8.37 9.01 -8.88
N PRO A 230 -8.05 8.92 -10.19
CA PRO A 230 -6.70 8.65 -10.67
C PRO A 230 -5.71 9.73 -10.21
N ARG A 231 -4.57 9.31 -9.66
CA ARG A 231 -3.51 10.18 -9.17
C ARG A 231 -2.28 10.11 -10.09
N ILE A 232 -1.41 11.12 -10.01
CA ILE A 232 -0.13 11.19 -10.72
C ILE A 232 0.98 10.90 -9.72
N GLY A 233 2.05 10.23 -10.17
CA GLY A 233 3.28 10.08 -9.39
C GLY A 233 3.22 9.01 -8.31
N ARG A 234 2.42 7.94 -8.48
CA ARG A 234 2.51 6.76 -7.60
C ARG A 234 3.80 6.01 -7.85
N VAL A 235 4.56 5.80 -6.79
CA VAL A 235 5.73 4.94 -6.84
C VAL A 235 5.57 3.79 -5.87
N LEU A 236 5.39 2.58 -6.43
CA LEU A 236 5.20 1.35 -5.68
C LEU A 236 6.45 0.98 -4.90
N MET A 237 6.28 0.57 -3.64
CA MET A 237 7.31 -0.01 -2.77
C MET A 237 7.04 -1.50 -2.52
N ALA A 238 5.83 -1.84 -2.12
CA ALA A 238 5.49 -3.23 -1.83
C ALA A 238 4.03 -3.56 -2.14
N THR A 239 3.77 -4.85 -2.45
CA THR A 239 2.43 -5.44 -2.59
C THR A 239 2.29 -6.66 -1.70
N GLY A 240 1.07 -6.94 -1.23
CA GLY A 240 0.78 -8.11 -0.41
C GLY A 240 -0.73 -8.34 -0.27
N ARG A 241 -1.14 -9.28 0.57
CA ARG A 241 -2.56 -9.55 0.77
C ARG A 241 -3.24 -8.43 1.56
N ASP A 242 -2.54 -7.87 2.54
CA ASP A 242 -2.95 -6.70 3.32
C ASP A 242 -1.71 -6.04 3.95
N ALA A 243 -1.90 -5.06 4.82
CA ALA A 243 -0.80 -4.31 5.44
C ALA A 243 0.11 -5.15 6.35
N ALA A 244 -0.26 -6.36 6.75
CA ALA A 244 0.63 -7.24 7.52
C ALA A 244 1.78 -7.79 6.66
N ASP A 245 1.51 -8.01 5.36
CA ASP A 245 2.52 -8.50 4.42
C ASP A 245 3.48 -7.40 3.93
N VAL A 246 3.11 -6.12 4.08
CA VAL A 246 3.84 -4.96 3.52
C VAL A 246 4.13 -3.87 4.57
N ALA A 247 4.34 -4.28 5.81
CA ALA A 247 4.72 -3.33 6.86
C ALA A 247 6.05 -2.63 6.50
N LEU A 248 6.06 -1.30 6.53
CA LEU A 248 7.25 -0.48 6.21
C LEU A 248 8.45 -0.89 7.06
N THR A 249 8.20 -1.17 8.34
CA THR A 249 9.18 -1.74 9.27
C THR A 249 8.50 -2.73 10.19
N THR A 250 9.16 -3.86 10.45
CA THR A 250 8.75 -4.85 11.45
C THR A 250 9.90 -5.07 12.41
N ALA A 251 9.72 -4.69 13.68
CA ALA A 251 10.68 -4.93 14.75
C ALA A 251 10.30 -6.19 15.54
N PHE A 252 11.26 -7.08 15.74
CA PHE A 252 11.09 -8.29 16.54
C PHE A 252 11.50 -8.05 18.00
N GLY A 253 10.99 -6.95 18.56
CA GLY A 253 11.25 -6.45 19.90
C GLY A 253 10.69 -5.05 20.09
N SER A 254 11.08 -4.38 21.17
CA SER A 254 10.64 -3.01 21.44
C SER A 254 11.44 -2.01 20.59
N ALA A 255 10.72 -1.21 19.80
CA ALA A 255 11.27 -0.11 19.03
C ALA A 255 10.25 1.04 19.03
N ASN A 256 10.61 2.18 19.58
CA ASN A 256 9.73 3.34 19.67
C ASN A 256 10.05 4.32 18.54
N LEU A 257 9.06 4.67 17.74
CA LEU A 257 9.21 5.61 16.64
C LEU A 257 9.39 7.03 17.19
N ASN A 258 10.53 7.67 16.87
CA ASN A 258 10.88 9.02 17.30
C ASN A 258 10.85 10.05 16.17
N LYS A 259 11.10 9.60 14.93
CA LYS A 259 11.12 10.44 13.73
C LYS A 259 10.50 9.73 12.57
N PHE A 260 9.69 10.45 11.80
CA PHE A 260 9.09 9.94 10.58
C PHE A 260 8.94 11.08 9.57
N VAL A 261 9.76 11.08 8.54
CA VAL A 261 9.75 12.08 7.47
C VAL A 261 9.76 11.34 6.14
N VAL A 262 8.87 11.73 5.25
CA VAL A 262 8.78 11.19 3.89
C VAL A 262 8.83 12.35 2.90
N VAL A 263 9.47 12.14 1.76
CA VAL A 263 9.57 13.10 0.65
C VAL A 263 9.10 12.42 -0.63
N SER A 264 8.21 13.07 -1.36
CA SER A 264 7.78 12.65 -2.69
C SER A 264 7.39 13.89 -3.50
N ASP A 265 8.41 14.53 -4.09
CA ASP A 265 8.27 15.84 -4.72
C ASP A 265 8.64 15.78 -6.20
N GLU A 266 7.85 16.45 -7.05
CA GLU A 266 8.23 16.70 -8.42
C GLU A 266 9.47 17.60 -8.48
N VAL A 267 10.46 17.18 -9.27
CA VAL A 267 11.68 17.97 -9.51
C VAL A 267 11.53 18.71 -10.82
N ALA A 268 11.64 20.03 -10.76
CA ALA A 268 11.67 20.87 -11.97
C ALA A 268 12.85 20.47 -12.87
N GLU A 269 12.64 20.51 -14.20
CA GLU A 269 13.67 20.26 -15.19
C GLU A 269 14.77 21.33 -15.18
#